data_51517279a7670cf857c4d85ee08e1200
#
_entry.id   51517279a7670cf857c4d85ee08e1200
#
_cell.length_a   1.000
_cell.length_b   1.000
_cell.length_c   1.000
_cell.angle_alpha   90.00
_cell.angle_beta   90.00
_cell.angle_gamma   90.00
#
_symmetry.space_group_name_H-M   'P 1'
#
loop_
_entity.id
_entity.type
_entity.pdbx_description
1 polymer ?
#
loop_
_entity_poly.entity_id
_entity_poly.type
_entity_poly.pdbx_seq_one_letter_code
_entity_poly.pdbx_strand_id
1 'polypeptide(L)'
;MSTHDRSLYLKYAEALSHPGDFSSNATSFFAQDADINVVHPFNQLTGADAYLNEFLLPLQHSFKGLYRRDDIFMAGEFEGQNWISSTGYYVGQFVRDWIGLKATKTLSYIRYGEFHRIEKGQAVESYIYLDIPELMIACN
;
A
#
# COMPACT_ATOMS: atom_id res chain seq x y z
N MET A 1 -10.76 11.95 -15.16
CA MET A 1 -11.21 11.45 -13.84
C MET A 1 -11.66 12.61 -12.99
N SER A 2 -12.81 12.50 -12.37
CA SER A 2 -13.37 13.57 -11.55
C SER A 2 -12.65 13.69 -10.20
N THR A 3 -12.81 14.85 -9.56
CA THR A 3 -12.27 15.07 -8.20
C THR A 3 -12.85 14.05 -7.21
N HIS A 4 -14.14 13.71 -7.36
CA HIS A 4 -14.81 12.73 -6.51
C HIS A 4 -14.15 11.35 -6.62
N ASP A 5 -13.79 10.92 -7.84
CA ASP A 5 -13.23 9.59 -8.06
C ASP A 5 -11.89 9.36 -7.37
N ARG A 6 -11.15 10.43 -7.07
CA ARG A 6 -9.84 10.29 -6.43
C ARG A 6 -9.83 10.74 -4.96
N SER A 7 -10.96 11.22 -4.42
CA SER A 7 -10.96 11.76 -3.07
C SER A 7 -10.65 10.72 -2.00
N LEU A 8 -11.17 9.51 -2.13
CA LEU A 8 -10.90 8.44 -1.17
C LEU A 8 -9.44 7.97 -1.25
N TYR A 9 -8.88 7.92 -2.47
CA TYR A 9 -7.45 7.61 -2.61
C TYR A 9 -6.59 8.67 -1.92
N LEU A 10 -6.90 9.96 -2.12
CA LEU A 10 -6.11 11.03 -1.51
C LEU A 10 -6.17 10.98 0.02
N LYS A 11 -7.31 10.63 0.59
CA LYS A 11 -7.43 10.43 2.04
C LYS A 11 -6.59 9.23 2.51
N TYR A 12 -6.62 8.15 1.77
CA TYR A 12 -5.81 6.96 2.05
C TYR A 12 -4.32 7.31 2.01
N ALA A 13 -3.88 7.97 0.94
CA ALA A 13 -2.48 8.39 0.79
C ALA A 13 -2.05 9.36 1.90
N GLU A 14 -2.90 10.32 2.25
CA GLU A 14 -2.61 11.27 3.33
C GLU A 14 -2.46 10.56 4.68
N ALA A 15 -3.33 9.60 4.96
CA ALA A 15 -3.24 8.83 6.20
C ALA A 15 -1.94 8.03 6.29
N LEU A 16 -1.49 7.45 5.18
CA LEU A 16 -0.23 6.70 5.14
C LEU A 16 1.00 7.60 5.23
N SER A 17 0.86 8.89 4.91
CA SER A 17 2.01 9.82 4.90
C SER A 17 2.52 10.17 6.28
N HIS A 18 1.81 9.78 7.34
CA HIS A 18 2.20 10.01 8.73
C HIS A 18 2.04 8.73 9.53
N PRO A 19 2.90 8.48 10.54
CA PRO A 19 2.67 7.36 11.45
C PRO A 19 1.32 7.50 12.16
N GLY A 20 0.56 6.40 12.27
CA GLY A 20 -0.75 6.43 12.90
C GLY A 20 -1.57 5.19 12.58
N ASP A 21 -2.88 5.31 12.77
CA ASP A 21 -3.82 4.24 12.48
C ASP A 21 -4.29 4.33 11.03
N PHE A 22 -3.92 3.33 10.22
CA PHE A 22 -4.27 3.29 8.80
C PHE A 22 -5.62 2.64 8.52
N SER A 23 -6.26 2.02 9.50
CA SER A 23 -7.36 1.08 9.25
C SER A 23 -8.59 1.71 8.59
N SER A 24 -9.08 2.84 9.10
CA SER A 24 -10.32 3.43 8.58
C SER A 24 -10.16 3.91 7.13
N ASN A 25 -9.02 4.49 6.81
CA ASN A 25 -8.78 5.02 5.46
C ASN A 25 -8.56 3.90 4.43
N ALA A 26 -7.91 2.80 4.84
CA ALA A 26 -7.74 1.65 3.97
C ALA A 26 -9.11 1.00 3.67
N THR A 27 -9.95 0.83 4.68
CA THR A 27 -11.28 0.24 4.49
C THR A 27 -12.21 1.15 3.71
N SER A 28 -11.99 2.45 3.71
CA SER A 28 -12.79 3.39 2.91
C SER A 28 -12.39 3.40 1.44
N PHE A 29 -11.11 3.25 1.15
CA PHE A 29 -10.62 3.30 -0.23
C PHE A 29 -10.85 1.99 -0.97
N PHE A 30 -10.48 0.85 -0.37
CA PHE A 30 -10.64 -0.44 -1.03
C PHE A 30 -12.07 -0.95 -0.86
N ALA A 31 -12.67 -1.45 -1.96
CA ALA A 31 -13.99 -2.07 -1.89
C ALA A 31 -13.94 -3.34 -1.05
N GLN A 32 -15.08 -3.72 -0.47
CA GLN A 32 -15.19 -4.90 0.38
C GLN A 32 -14.82 -6.20 -0.35
N ASP A 33 -15.04 -6.24 -1.65
CA ASP A 33 -14.77 -7.39 -2.51
C ASP A 33 -13.66 -7.11 -3.52
N ALA A 34 -12.83 -6.10 -3.28
CA ALA A 34 -11.77 -5.72 -4.21
C ALA A 34 -10.80 -6.88 -4.47
N ASP A 35 -10.38 -7.00 -5.73
CA ASP A 35 -9.34 -7.95 -6.14
C ASP A 35 -7.99 -7.27 -5.99
N ILE A 36 -7.23 -7.63 -4.96
CA ILE A 36 -5.98 -6.96 -4.61
C ILE A 36 -4.83 -7.95 -4.82
N ASN A 37 -3.99 -7.63 -5.79
CA ASN A 37 -2.86 -8.48 -6.17
C ASN A 37 -1.57 -7.85 -5.63
N VAL A 38 -0.97 -8.50 -4.66
CA VAL A 38 0.26 -8.04 -4.01
C VAL A 38 1.38 -9.00 -4.37
N VAL A 39 2.62 -8.52 -4.39
CA VAL A 39 3.77 -9.38 -4.65
C VAL A 39 3.88 -10.51 -3.62
N HIS A 40 4.52 -11.62 -4.04
CA HIS A 40 4.83 -12.71 -3.12
C HIS A 40 5.55 -12.19 -1.86
N PRO A 41 5.24 -12.66 -0.64
CA PRO A 41 4.43 -13.85 -0.31
C PRO A 41 2.95 -13.58 -0.10
N PHE A 42 2.47 -12.36 -0.31
CA PHE A 42 1.07 -12.01 -0.03
C PHE A 42 0.12 -12.54 -1.11
N ASN A 43 0.53 -12.42 -2.37
CA ASN A 43 -0.24 -12.86 -3.55
C ASN A 43 -1.60 -12.18 -3.63
N GLN A 44 -2.69 -12.93 -3.79
CA GLN A 44 -4.01 -12.33 -3.93
C GLN A 44 -4.70 -12.18 -2.59
N LEU A 45 -5.21 -10.97 -2.33
CA LEU A 45 -6.03 -10.65 -1.17
C LEU A 45 -7.40 -10.19 -1.69
N THR A 46 -8.47 -10.64 -1.06
CA THR A 46 -9.81 -10.23 -1.45
C THR A 46 -10.39 -9.29 -0.41
N GLY A 47 -10.65 -8.04 -0.81
CA GLY A 47 -11.34 -7.06 0.00
C GLY A 47 -10.44 -6.24 0.92
N ALA A 48 -11.00 -5.13 1.38
CA ALA A 48 -10.32 -4.16 2.24
C ALA A 48 -9.82 -4.80 3.53
N ASP A 49 -10.61 -5.66 4.15
CA ASP A 49 -10.25 -6.27 5.43
C ASP A 49 -9.03 -7.19 5.30
N ALA A 50 -8.97 -7.98 4.22
CA ALA A 50 -7.82 -8.85 3.98
C ALA A 50 -6.55 -8.03 3.75
N TYR A 51 -6.64 -6.96 2.95
CA TYR A 51 -5.51 -6.06 2.71
C TYR A 51 -4.99 -5.48 4.02
N LEU A 52 -5.90 -5.00 4.88
CA LEU A 52 -5.53 -4.42 6.16
C LEU A 52 -4.88 -5.47 7.08
N ASN A 53 -5.55 -6.60 7.28
CA ASN A 53 -5.13 -7.58 8.29
C ASN A 53 -3.93 -8.42 7.87
N GLU A 54 -3.79 -8.71 6.58
CA GLU A 54 -2.73 -9.59 6.09
C GLU A 54 -1.52 -8.84 5.55
N PHE A 55 -1.67 -7.58 5.15
CA PHE A 55 -0.57 -6.80 4.61
C PHE A 55 -0.22 -5.58 5.45
N LEU A 56 -1.17 -4.65 5.60
CA LEU A 56 -0.85 -3.32 6.13
C LEU A 56 -0.52 -3.33 7.62
N LEU A 57 -1.32 -4.01 8.44
CA LEU A 57 -1.08 -4.08 9.88
C LEU A 57 0.18 -4.89 10.24
N PRO A 58 0.47 -6.04 9.61
CA PRO A 58 1.76 -6.72 9.83
C PRO A 58 2.95 -5.86 9.46
N LEU A 59 2.86 -5.10 8.36
CA LEU A 59 3.90 -4.18 7.95
C LEU A 59 4.11 -3.10 9.02
N GLN A 60 3.03 -2.51 9.48
CA GLN A 60 3.07 -1.48 10.53
C GLN A 60 3.62 -2.03 11.85
N HIS A 61 3.31 -3.28 12.18
CA HIS A 61 3.81 -3.93 13.39
C HIS A 61 5.32 -4.13 13.34
N SER A 62 5.86 -4.47 12.19
CA SER A 62 7.29 -4.76 12.02
C SER A 62 8.16 -3.51 11.82
N PHE A 63 7.58 -2.42 11.33
CA PHE A 63 8.30 -1.18 11.04
C PHE A 63 7.79 -0.06 11.93
N LYS A 64 8.55 0.25 12.97
CA LYS A 64 8.18 1.29 13.93
C LYS A 64 8.18 2.66 13.27
N GLY A 65 7.12 3.44 13.54
CA GLY A 65 6.97 4.77 12.95
C GLY A 65 6.70 4.76 11.47
N LEU A 66 6.14 3.67 10.96
CA LEU A 66 5.89 3.48 9.53
C LEU A 66 5.09 4.63 8.94
N TYR A 67 5.58 5.16 7.83
CA TYR A 67 4.82 6.08 6.98
C TYR A 67 5.19 5.81 5.53
N ARG A 68 4.39 6.35 4.60
CA ARG A 68 4.63 6.19 3.17
C ARG A 68 4.89 7.54 2.54
N ARG A 69 5.99 7.64 1.82
CA ARG A 69 6.32 8.82 1.01
C ARG A 69 5.94 8.52 -0.43
N ASP A 70 4.96 9.27 -0.93
CA ASP A 70 4.54 9.15 -2.33
C ASP A 70 5.36 10.14 -3.16
N ASP A 71 6.08 9.64 -4.15
CA ASP A 71 6.93 10.47 -5.01
C ASP A 71 6.21 10.87 -6.30
N ILE A 72 5.44 9.94 -6.89
CA ILE A 72 4.73 10.17 -8.14
C ILE A 72 3.30 9.65 -8.00
N PHE A 73 2.36 10.47 -8.43
CA PHE A 73 0.94 10.13 -8.47
C PHE A 73 0.40 10.45 -9.86
N MET A 74 -0.33 9.52 -10.45
CA MET A 74 -1.00 9.72 -11.73
C MET A 74 -2.42 9.19 -11.66
N ALA A 75 -3.35 9.90 -12.28
CA ALA A 75 -4.74 9.48 -12.41
C ALA A 75 -5.20 9.72 -13.83
N GLY A 76 -5.88 8.75 -14.41
CA GLY A 76 -6.32 8.86 -15.80
C GLY A 76 -7.27 7.76 -16.20
N GLU A 77 -7.75 7.85 -17.44
CA GLU A 77 -8.65 6.89 -18.04
C GLU A 77 -7.87 6.01 -19.01
N PHE A 78 -8.11 4.71 -18.94
CA PHE A 78 -7.54 3.73 -19.85
C PHE A 78 -8.62 2.71 -20.23
N GLU A 79 -8.89 2.58 -21.53
CA GLU A 79 -9.91 1.68 -22.06
C GLU A 79 -11.29 1.87 -21.40
N GLY A 80 -11.68 3.11 -21.19
CA GLY A 80 -12.98 3.46 -20.61
C GLY A 80 -13.06 3.29 -19.10
N GLN A 81 -11.93 2.97 -18.44
CA GLN A 81 -11.90 2.76 -16.98
C GLN A 81 -10.93 3.75 -16.34
N ASN A 82 -11.26 4.13 -15.10
CA ASN A 82 -10.43 5.06 -14.34
C ASN A 82 -9.39 4.31 -13.53
N TRP A 83 -8.13 4.76 -13.62
CA TRP A 83 -7.00 4.19 -12.91
C TRP A 83 -6.25 5.25 -12.14
N ILE A 84 -5.76 4.86 -10.98
CA ILE A 84 -4.83 5.64 -10.16
C ILE A 84 -3.55 4.85 -10.00
N SER A 85 -2.42 5.53 -10.14
CA SER A 85 -1.10 4.92 -9.99
C SER A 85 -0.25 5.80 -9.08
N SER A 86 0.51 5.18 -8.18
CA SER A 86 1.49 5.91 -7.37
C SER A 86 2.73 5.08 -7.14
N THR A 87 3.85 5.76 -6.92
CA THR A 87 5.12 5.14 -6.53
C THR A 87 5.78 5.96 -5.45
N GLY A 88 6.60 5.31 -4.65
CA GLY A 88 7.34 5.94 -3.57
C GLY A 88 7.98 4.92 -2.66
N TYR A 89 7.99 5.21 -1.37
CA TYR A 89 8.64 4.36 -0.37
C TYR A 89 7.80 4.25 0.88
N TYR A 90 7.76 3.04 1.46
CA TYR A 90 7.44 2.87 2.87
C TYR A 90 8.73 3.09 3.66
N VAL A 91 8.64 3.83 4.76
CA VAL A 91 9.80 4.18 5.58
C VAL A 91 9.49 3.88 7.04
N GLY A 92 10.37 3.18 7.72
CA GLY A 92 10.19 2.87 9.13
C GLY A 92 11.41 2.17 9.69
N GLN A 93 11.47 2.10 11.02
CA GLN A 93 12.53 1.38 11.69
C GLN A 93 12.16 -0.10 11.78
N PHE A 94 12.95 -0.97 11.15
CA PHE A 94 12.68 -2.40 11.05
C PHE A 94 13.02 -3.07 12.38
N VAL A 95 12.01 -3.23 13.24
CA VAL A 95 12.22 -3.65 14.63
C VAL A 95 11.76 -5.07 14.93
N ARG A 96 10.88 -5.65 14.11
CA ARG A 96 10.38 -7.02 14.26
C ARG A 96 10.47 -7.74 12.93
N ASP A 97 10.77 -9.04 12.96
CA ASP A 97 10.89 -9.84 11.74
C ASP A 97 9.61 -9.74 10.89
N TRP A 98 9.80 -9.72 9.57
CA TRP A 98 8.71 -9.55 8.62
C TRP A 98 8.94 -10.49 7.43
N ILE A 99 7.92 -11.27 7.09
CA ILE A 99 7.94 -12.23 5.97
C ILE A 99 9.20 -13.10 5.90
N GLY A 100 9.70 -13.53 7.06
CA GLY A 100 10.90 -14.34 7.15
C GLY A 100 12.22 -13.58 7.14
N LEU A 101 12.17 -12.25 7.00
CA LEU A 101 13.37 -11.40 7.06
C LEU A 101 13.62 -10.95 8.50
N LYS A 102 14.87 -11.02 8.93
CA LYS A 102 15.24 -10.60 10.28
C LYS A 102 15.34 -9.08 10.38
N ALA A 103 14.78 -8.55 11.46
CA ALA A 103 14.80 -7.12 11.73
C ALA A 103 16.25 -6.61 11.85
N THR A 104 16.55 -5.53 11.13
CA THR A 104 17.87 -4.88 11.15
C THR A 104 18.04 -3.92 12.32
N LYS A 105 16.94 -3.52 12.96
CA LYS A 105 16.90 -2.49 14.02
C LYS A 105 17.31 -1.10 13.53
N THR A 106 17.32 -0.90 12.21
CA THR A 106 17.70 0.37 11.59
C THR A 106 16.56 0.92 10.74
N LEU A 107 16.65 2.22 10.39
CA LEU A 107 15.72 2.84 9.46
C LEU A 107 15.82 2.15 8.11
N SER A 108 14.68 1.76 7.57
CA SER A 108 14.60 0.97 6.33
C SER A 108 13.60 1.58 5.37
N TYR A 109 13.85 1.36 4.09
CA TYR A 109 13.04 1.88 2.99
C TYR A 109 12.59 0.73 2.13
N ILE A 110 11.29 0.70 1.79
CA ILE A 110 10.76 -0.30 0.87
C ILE A 110 10.11 0.45 -0.30
N ARG A 111 10.70 0.34 -1.49
CA ARG A 111 10.10 0.93 -2.68
C ARG A 111 8.79 0.24 -2.99
N TYR A 112 7.76 1.02 -3.33
CA TYR A 112 6.47 0.49 -3.72
C TYR A 112 5.99 1.08 -5.04
N GLY A 113 5.08 0.36 -5.69
CA GLY A 113 4.29 0.85 -6.80
C GLY A 113 2.89 0.29 -6.69
N GLU A 114 1.89 1.11 -6.95
CA GLU A 114 0.48 0.70 -6.88
C GLU A 114 -0.27 1.13 -8.12
N PHE A 115 -1.19 0.27 -8.58
CA PHE A 115 -2.16 0.57 -9.63
C PHE A 115 -3.54 0.16 -9.12
N HIS A 116 -4.50 1.06 -9.23
CA HIS A 116 -5.86 0.83 -8.75
C HIS A 116 -6.86 1.19 -9.83
N ARG A 117 -7.76 0.26 -10.16
CA ARG A 117 -8.91 0.56 -11.01
C ARG A 117 -10.05 1.04 -10.10
N ILE A 118 -10.63 2.18 -10.44
CA ILE A 118 -11.56 2.89 -9.58
C ILE A 118 -12.97 2.80 -10.13
N GLU A 119 -13.91 2.41 -9.27
CA GLU A 119 -15.35 2.49 -9.53
C GLU A 119 -16.02 3.14 -8.33
N LYS A 120 -16.83 4.17 -8.57
CA LYS A 120 -17.54 4.93 -7.52
C LYS A 120 -16.58 5.42 -6.42
N GLY A 121 -15.37 5.83 -6.82
CA GLY A 121 -14.36 6.36 -5.91
C GLY A 121 -13.56 5.32 -5.15
N GLN A 122 -13.89 4.02 -5.24
CA GLN A 122 -13.20 2.95 -4.54
C GLN A 122 -12.36 2.10 -5.48
N ALA A 123 -11.27 1.56 -4.97
CA ALA A 123 -10.47 0.58 -5.70
C ALA A 123 -11.22 -0.75 -5.72
N VAL A 124 -11.46 -1.28 -6.93
CA VAL A 124 -12.10 -2.58 -7.12
C VAL A 124 -11.12 -3.63 -7.62
N GLU A 125 -10.01 -3.19 -8.20
CA GLU A 125 -8.93 -4.06 -8.66
C GLU A 125 -7.62 -3.31 -8.41
N SER A 126 -6.65 -3.99 -7.78
CA SER A 126 -5.39 -3.34 -7.41
C SER A 126 -4.22 -4.26 -7.68
N TYR A 127 -3.10 -3.65 -8.04
CA TYR A 127 -1.81 -4.31 -8.23
C TYR A 127 -0.79 -3.55 -7.40
N ILE A 128 -0.17 -4.24 -6.44
CA ILE A 128 0.73 -3.63 -5.46
C ILE A 128 2.08 -4.33 -5.52
N TYR A 129 3.11 -3.55 -5.79
CA TYR A 129 4.49 -4.02 -5.89
C TYR A 129 5.32 -3.44 -4.76
N LEU A 130 6.16 -4.30 -4.18
CA LEU A 130 7.17 -3.90 -3.20
C LEU A 130 8.51 -4.44 -3.66
N ASP A 131 9.56 -3.66 -3.54
CA ASP A 131 10.91 -4.13 -3.84
C ASP A 131 11.47 -4.89 -2.63
N ILE A 132 10.94 -6.08 -2.40
CA ILE A 132 11.38 -6.96 -1.34
C ILE A 132 12.84 -7.43 -1.55
N PRO A 133 13.28 -7.74 -2.79
CA PRO A 133 14.70 -8.08 -3.01
C PRO A 133 15.67 -7.00 -2.54
N GLU A 134 15.36 -5.72 -2.72
CA GLU A 134 16.20 -4.63 -2.21
C GLU A 134 16.29 -4.65 -0.69
N LEU A 135 15.16 -4.88 -0.01
CA LEU A 135 15.15 -5.01 1.45
C LEU A 135 15.93 -6.24 1.90
N MET A 136 15.83 -7.36 1.17
CA MET A 136 16.58 -8.58 1.49
C MET A 136 18.09 -8.34 1.46
N ILE A 137 18.58 -7.57 0.50
CA ILE A 137 20.00 -7.21 0.42
C ILE A 137 20.41 -6.40 1.66
N ALA A 138 19.57 -5.47 2.09
CA ALA A 138 19.84 -4.63 3.26
C ALA A 138 19.85 -5.44 4.57
N CYS A 139 19.16 -6.59 4.60
CA CYS A 139 19.08 -7.45 5.79
C CYS A 139 20.27 -8.41 5.95
N ASN A 140 21.16 -8.47 4.98
CA ASN A 140 22.32 -9.38 5.01
C ASN A 140 23.59 -8.70 5.56
#